data_35d1d08b54bc75154a9fd7cca5c284ee
#
_entry.id   35d1d08b54bc75154a9fd7cca5c284ee
#
_cell.length_a   1.000
_cell.length_b   1.000
_cell.length_c   1.000
_cell.angle_alpha   90.00
_cell.angle_beta   90.00
_cell.angle_gamma   90.00
#
_symmetry.space_group_name_H-M   'P 1'
#
loop_
_entity.id
_entity.type
_entity.pdbx_description
1 polymer ?
#
loop_
_entity_poly.entity_id
_entity_poly.type
_entity_poly.pdbx_seq_one_letter_code
_entity_poly.pdbx_strand_id
1 'polypeptide(L)'
;MQTMYQTMNDAELAAAIDDLEARVAEVKARELKLDMARGKPSPEQVAISRPMLDLLSADSDLTDGGVDCSNYGCFEGIPSARALAGEFLGVDPSQTLVLGSSSLLIEHDSVAMCWLKGTCGHAPWSEFSAAHDGARVKFLCPAPGYDRHFGITEDLGIENVPVRMTENGPDMDEVERLVAADEGIKGIWCVPKYSNPTGDTYSDETVRRLTSMKT
;
A
#
# COMPACT_ATOMS: atom_id res chain seq x y z
N MET A 1 -14.18 -22.20 9.95
CA MET A 1 -13.92 -23.32 8.99
C MET A 1 -13.00 -24.33 9.67
N GLN A 2 -13.43 -25.57 9.85
CA GLN A 2 -12.54 -26.64 10.39
C GLN A 2 -11.46 -26.93 9.35
N THR A 3 -10.21 -27.02 9.77
CA THR A 3 -9.11 -27.45 8.89
C THR A 3 -9.28 -28.92 8.54
N MET A 4 -8.81 -29.34 7.38
CA MET A 4 -8.81 -30.74 6.91
C MET A 4 -8.29 -31.72 7.97
N TYR A 5 -7.26 -31.32 8.73
CA TYR A 5 -6.64 -32.14 9.76
C TYR A 5 -7.53 -32.36 11.00
N GLN A 6 -8.48 -31.48 11.29
CA GLN A 6 -9.40 -31.63 12.43
C GLN A 6 -10.44 -32.72 12.25
N THR A 7 -10.60 -33.24 11.05
CA THR A 7 -11.54 -34.30 10.70
C THR A 7 -10.88 -35.66 10.49
N MET A 8 -9.54 -35.74 10.53
CA MET A 8 -8.77 -36.96 10.34
C MET A 8 -8.73 -37.79 11.66
N ASN A 9 -8.75 -39.10 11.50
CA ASN A 9 -8.45 -40.01 12.61
C ASN A 9 -6.93 -40.14 12.84
N ASP A 10 -6.52 -40.82 13.95
CA ASP A 10 -5.12 -40.93 14.34
C ASP A 10 -4.24 -41.55 13.26
N ALA A 11 -4.72 -42.55 12.54
CA ALA A 11 -3.96 -43.23 11.49
C ALA A 11 -3.77 -42.33 10.26
N GLU A 12 -4.81 -41.54 9.89
CA GLU A 12 -4.75 -40.55 8.81
C GLU A 12 -3.83 -39.39 9.17
N LEU A 13 -3.85 -38.94 10.42
CA LEU A 13 -2.93 -37.92 10.92
C LEU A 13 -1.47 -38.41 10.90
N ALA A 14 -1.21 -39.64 11.34
CA ALA A 14 0.13 -40.21 11.31
C ALA A 14 0.66 -40.29 9.86
N ALA A 15 -0.16 -40.78 8.91
CA ALA A 15 0.22 -40.83 7.51
C ALA A 15 0.46 -39.42 6.90
N ALA A 16 -0.34 -38.42 7.28
CA ALA A 16 -0.15 -37.05 6.85
C ALA A 16 1.13 -36.42 7.40
N ILE A 17 1.50 -36.74 8.64
CA ILE A 17 2.77 -36.34 9.27
C ILE A 17 3.96 -36.95 8.53
N ASP A 18 3.92 -38.24 8.27
CA ASP A 18 5.00 -38.96 7.56
C ASP A 18 5.21 -38.37 6.14
N ASP A 19 4.12 -38.07 5.40
CA ASP A 19 4.19 -37.44 4.09
C ASP A 19 4.81 -36.02 4.17
N LEU A 20 4.36 -35.23 5.12
CA LEU A 20 4.88 -33.86 5.31
C LEU A 20 6.35 -33.86 5.71
N GLU A 21 6.76 -34.76 6.59
CA GLU A 21 8.17 -34.93 7.00
C GLU A 21 9.04 -35.36 5.82
N ALA A 22 8.56 -36.28 4.98
CA ALA A 22 9.28 -36.72 3.77
C ALA A 22 9.44 -35.54 2.78
N ARG A 23 8.39 -34.74 2.57
CA ARG A 23 8.45 -33.55 1.70
C ARG A 23 9.38 -32.47 2.25
N VAL A 24 9.39 -32.25 3.55
CA VAL A 24 10.33 -31.32 4.19
C VAL A 24 11.78 -31.82 4.03
N ALA A 25 12.01 -33.11 4.19
CA ALA A 25 13.34 -33.72 4.00
C ALA A 25 13.82 -33.58 2.55
N GLU A 26 12.94 -33.80 1.57
CA GLU A 26 13.24 -33.58 0.14
C GLU A 26 13.65 -32.13 -0.14
N VAL A 27 12.88 -31.14 0.35
CA VAL A 27 13.21 -29.71 0.18
C VAL A 27 14.53 -29.37 0.85
N LYS A 28 14.80 -29.87 2.05
CA LYS A 28 16.08 -29.67 2.75
C LYS A 28 17.25 -30.26 1.99
N ALA A 29 17.09 -31.44 1.38
CA ALA A 29 18.12 -32.10 0.59
C ALA A 29 18.51 -31.31 -0.67
N ARG A 30 17.66 -30.38 -1.14
CA ARG A 30 17.97 -29.48 -2.26
C ARG A 30 18.95 -28.36 -1.90
N GLU A 31 19.28 -28.19 -0.62
CA GLU A 31 20.22 -27.16 -0.10
C GLU A 31 19.96 -25.74 -0.66
N LEU A 32 18.70 -25.38 -0.83
CA LEU A 32 18.30 -24.09 -1.41
C LEU A 32 18.75 -22.95 -0.48
N LYS A 33 19.42 -21.95 -1.07
CA LYS A 33 19.78 -20.69 -0.39
C LYS A 33 18.78 -19.61 -0.80
N LEU A 34 17.57 -19.69 -0.26
CA LEU A 34 16.50 -18.72 -0.54
C LEU A 34 16.35 -17.77 0.65
N ASP A 35 16.27 -16.47 0.34
CA ASP A 35 15.92 -15.44 1.31
C ASP A 35 14.53 -14.90 0.98
N MET A 36 13.57 -15.13 1.89
CA MET A 36 12.20 -14.65 1.77
C MET A 36 11.93 -13.45 2.69
N ALA A 37 12.95 -12.97 3.41
CA ALA A 37 12.78 -11.91 4.40
C ALA A 37 12.48 -10.54 3.76
N ARG A 38 12.90 -10.34 2.50
CA ARG A 38 12.65 -9.11 1.75
C ARG A 38 12.44 -9.39 0.28
N GLY A 39 11.34 -8.86 -0.28
CA GLY A 39 11.12 -8.79 -1.72
C GLY A 39 12.06 -7.75 -2.33
N LYS A 40 13.12 -8.21 -3.00
CA LYS A 40 14.04 -7.36 -3.75
C LYS A 40 14.09 -7.84 -5.21
N PRO A 41 14.17 -6.93 -6.20
CA PRO A 41 14.48 -7.31 -7.57
C PRO A 41 15.79 -8.11 -7.62
N SER A 42 15.84 -9.12 -8.48
CA SER A 42 17.09 -9.86 -8.72
C SER A 42 18.12 -8.98 -9.43
N PRO A 43 19.41 -9.34 -9.39
CA PRO A 43 20.45 -8.63 -10.13
C PRO A 43 20.13 -8.51 -11.63
N GLU A 44 19.52 -9.53 -12.22
CA GLU A 44 19.14 -9.55 -13.64
C GLU A 44 18.01 -8.55 -13.92
N GLN A 45 17.03 -8.45 -13.01
CA GLN A 45 15.95 -7.46 -13.11
C GLN A 45 16.49 -6.02 -12.99
N VAL A 46 17.40 -5.78 -12.06
CA VAL A 46 18.05 -4.47 -11.89
C VAL A 46 18.93 -4.13 -13.12
N ALA A 47 19.57 -5.12 -13.75
CA ALA A 47 20.39 -4.92 -14.92
C ALA A 47 19.61 -4.38 -16.13
N ILE A 48 18.28 -4.60 -16.20
CA ILE A 48 17.42 -4.10 -17.30
C ILE A 48 17.45 -2.56 -17.36
N SER A 49 17.41 -1.89 -16.21
CA SER A 49 17.41 -0.43 -16.15
C SER A 49 18.81 0.20 -16.10
N ARG A 50 19.86 -0.61 -15.88
CA ARG A 50 21.23 -0.10 -15.71
C ARG A 50 21.75 0.76 -16.87
N PRO A 51 21.44 0.47 -18.15
CA PRO A 51 21.86 1.32 -19.27
C PRO A 51 21.33 2.76 -19.21
N MET A 52 20.28 3.02 -18.42
CA MET A 52 19.76 4.38 -18.22
C MET A 52 20.81 5.32 -17.62
N LEU A 53 21.77 4.79 -16.85
CA LEU A 53 22.83 5.59 -16.24
C LEU A 53 23.78 6.22 -17.26
N ASP A 54 23.85 5.67 -18.47
CA ASP A 54 24.71 6.13 -19.55
C ASP A 54 24.00 7.09 -20.54
N LEU A 55 22.72 7.41 -20.28
CA LEU A 55 21.94 8.28 -21.18
C LEU A 55 22.24 9.78 -21.01
N LEU A 56 22.75 10.18 -19.84
CA LEU A 56 23.08 11.55 -19.54
C LEU A 56 24.57 11.73 -19.32
N SER A 57 25.11 12.82 -19.84
CA SER A 57 26.49 13.24 -19.68
C SER A 57 26.57 14.73 -19.36
N ALA A 58 27.77 15.25 -19.15
CA ALA A 58 27.98 16.69 -18.95
C ALA A 58 27.55 17.55 -20.16
N ASP A 59 27.49 16.95 -21.37
CA ASP A 59 27.12 17.64 -22.61
C ASP A 59 25.64 17.42 -22.98
N SER A 60 24.88 16.72 -22.15
CA SER A 60 23.46 16.48 -22.39
C SER A 60 22.63 17.74 -22.20
N ASP A 61 21.59 17.92 -23.04
CA ASP A 61 20.53 18.90 -22.77
C ASP A 61 19.75 18.46 -21.53
N LEU A 62 19.79 19.26 -20.49
CA LEU A 62 19.10 19.02 -19.23
C LEU A 62 17.83 19.88 -19.11
N THR A 63 17.17 20.20 -20.23
CA THR A 63 15.89 20.86 -20.24
C THR A 63 14.73 19.90 -20.56
N ASP A 64 13.60 20.05 -19.86
CA ASP A 64 12.37 19.29 -20.09
C ASP A 64 11.16 20.22 -20.12
N GLY A 65 10.51 20.36 -21.28
CA GLY A 65 9.37 21.24 -21.44
C GLY A 65 9.61 22.70 -21.03
N GLY A 66 10.86 23.18 -21.17
CA GLY A 66 11.30 24.52 -20.76
C GLY A 66 11.73 24.62 -19.29
N VAL A 67 11.73 23.52 -18.56
CA VAL A 67 12.23 23.45 -17.17
C VAL A 67 13.71 23.07 -17.19
N ASP A 68 14.58 23.87 -16.54
CA ASP A 68 15.99 23.53 -16.30
C ASP A 68 16.07 22.47 -15.20
N CYS A 69 16.35 21.22 -15.61
CA CYS A 69 16.46 20.07 -14.71
C CYS A 69 17.75 20.05 -13.87
N SER A 70 18.70 20.96 -14.16
CA SER A 70 19.92 21.13 -13.36
C SER A 70 19.72 22.08 -12.17
N ASN A 71 18.52 22.67 -12.03
CA ASN A 71 18.18 23.64 -11.00
C ASN A 71 16.92 23.22 -10.21
N TYR A 72 16.61 23.94 -9.15
CA TYR A 72 15.40 23.73 -8.35
C TYR A 72 14.22 24.54 -8.89
N GLY A 73 12.98 24.21 -8.42
CA GLY A 73 11.79 25.04 -8.67
C GLY A 73 10.63 24.29 -9.35
N CYS A 74 10.79 23.01 -9.70
CA CYS A 74 9.73 22.19 -10.27
C CYS A 74 9.19 21.21 -9.21
N PHE A 75 8.35 21.72 -8.29
CA PHE A 75 7.84 20.96 -7.14
C PHE A 75 6.88 19.83 -7.51
N GLU A 76 6.22 19.95 -8.65
CA GLU A 76 5.23 18.97 -9.11
C GLU A 76 5.86 17.80 -9.88
N GLY A 77 7.13 17.88 -10.17
CA GLY A 77 7.85 17.00 -11.08
C GLY A 77 7.93 17.57 -12.50
N ILE A 78 8.97 17.19 -13.24
CA ILE A 78 9.19 17.67 -14.61
C ILE A 78 8.09 17.17 -15.55
N PRO A 79 7.78 17.92 -16.63
CA PRO A 79 6.64 17.62 -17.50
C PRO A 79 6.62 16.21 -18.07
N SER A 80 7.75 15.68 -18.56
CA SER A 80 7.81 14.33 -19.12
C SER A 80 7.65 13.25 -18.07
N ALA A 81 8.14 13.45 -16.83
CA ALA A 81 7.92 12.51 -15.74
C ALA A 81 6.45 12.48 -15.31
N ARG A 82 5.77 13.63 -15.25
CA ARG A 82 4.33 13.71 -14.98
C ARG A 82 3.51 13.05 -16.08
N ALA A 83 3.89 13.26 -17.35
CA ALA A 83 3.23 12.60 -18.49
C ALA A 83 3.37 11.08 -18.41
N LEU A 84 4.58 10.57 -18.15
CA LEU A 84 4.85 9.14 -18.01
C LEU A 84 4.07 8.53 -16.83
N ALA A 85 4.11 9.17 -15.66
CA ALA A 85 3.38 8.68 -14.49
C ALA A 85 1.86 8.74 -14.70
N GLY A 86 1.34 9.78 -15.36
CA GLY A 86 -0.06 9.90 -15.75
C GLY A 86 -0.51 8.77 -16.68
N GLU A 87 0.32 8.38 -17.65
CA GLU A 87 0.06 7.25 -18.54
C GLU A 87 -0.04 5.94 -17.74
N PHE A 88 0.88 5.68 -16.80
CA PHE A 88 0.83 4.50 -15.93
C PHE A 88 -0.42 4.47 -15.04
N LEU A 89 -0.84 5.61 -14.53
CA LEU A 89 -1.99 5.72 -13.63
C LEU A 89 -3.33 5.82 -14.37
N GLY A 90 -3.30 6.12 -15.67
CA GLY A 90 -4.50 6.36 -16.47
C GLY A 90 -5.21 7.68 -16.11
N VAL A 91 -4.43 8.71 -15.69
CA VAL A 91 -4.94 10.04 -15.30
C VAL A 91 -4.23 11.14 -16.07
N ASP A 92 -4.84 12.32 -16.11
CA ASP A 92 -4.24 13.49 -16.78
C ASP A 92 -2.94 13.91 -16.05
N PRO A 93 -1.87 14.27 -16.79
CA PRO A 93 -0.63 14.75 -16.18
C PRO A 93 -0.80 15.96 -15.25
N SER A 94 -1.83 16.80 -15.46
CA SER A 94 -2.14 17.92 -14.57
C SER A 94 -2.61 17.49 -13.18
N GLN A 95 -3.08 16.27 -13.04
CA GLN A 95 -3.50 15.64 -11.78
C GLN A 95 -2.40 14.75 -11.16
N THR A 96 -1.21 14.76 -11.77
CA THR A 96 -0.10 13.88 -11.36
C THR A 96 1.01 14.70 -10.73
N LEU A 97 1.45 14.28 -9.55
CA LEU A 97 2.65 14.77 -8.89
C LEU A 97 3.71 13.68 -8.89
N VAL A 98 4.95 14.03 -9.26
CA VAL A 98 6.09 13.12 -9.19
C VAL A 98 7.02 13.61 -8.10
N LEU A 99 6.99 12.90 -6.98
CA LEU A 99 7.73 13.22 -5.77
C LEU A 99 8.91 12.24 -5.57
N GLY A 100 9.36 12.08 -4.34
CA GLY A 100 10.46 11.18 -4.01
C GLY A 100 10.19 9.70 -4.36
N SER A 101 11.21 8.87 -4.24
CA SER A 101 11.19 7.45 -4.64
C SER A 101 10.59 6.49 -3.61
N SER A 102 10.07 6.98 -2.49
CA SER A 102 9.48 6.16 -1.42
C SER A 102 7.98 6.42 -1.31
N SER A 103 7.16 5.42 -1.64
CA SER A 103 5.70 5.50 -1.43
C SER A 103 5.35 5.74 0.03
N LEU A 104 6.03 5.07 0.97
CA LEU A 104 5.78 5.26 2.41
C LEU A 104 6.02 6.70 2.87
N LEU A 105 7.00 7.41 2.29
CA LEU A 105 7.22 8.82 2.61
C LEU A 105 6.09 9.69 2.09
N ILE A 106 5.64 9.45 0.86
CA ILE A 106 4.53 10.18 0.25
C ILE A 106 3.23 9.94 1.03
N GLU A 107 2.99 8.71 1.44
CA GLU A 107 1.82 8.32 2.24
C GLU A 107 1.86 8.97 3.63
N HIS A 108 3.02 8.92 4.30
CA HIS A 108 3.23 9.60 5.58
C HIS A 108 2.95 11.10 5.45
N ASP A 109 3.57 11.76 4.48
CA ASP A 109 3.43 13.21 4.30
C ASP A 109 1.99 13.58 3.95
N SER A 110 1.28 12.76 3.17
CA SER A 110 -0.13 12.98 2.85
C SER A 110 -1.02 12.91 4.09
N VAL A 111 -0.85 11.89 4.92
CA VAL A 111 -1.59 11.76 6.19
C VAL A 111 -1.19 12.86 7.18
N ALA A 112 0.11 13.18 7.28
CA ALA A 112 0.59 14.26 8.14
C ALA A 112 0.04 15.63 7.71
N MET A 113 -0.08 15.90 6.43
CA MET A 113 -0.72 17.14 5.93
C MET A 113 -2.19 17.20 6.32
N CYS A 114 -2.95 16.09 6.17
CA CYS A 114 -4.33 16.03 6.64
C CYS A 114 -4.43 16.24 8.15
N TRP A 115 -3.51 15.65 8.91
CA TRP A 115 -3.45 15.80 10.36
C TRP A 115 -3.16 17.23 10.81
N LEU A 116 -2.17 17.89 10.18
CA LEU A 116 -1.68 19.20 10.61
C LEU A 116 -2.41 20.39 9.98
N LYS A 117 -2.90 20.24 8.75
CA LYS A 117 -3.43 21.35 7.94
C LYS A 117 -4.86 21.15 7.48
N GLY A 118 -5.38 19.95 7.58
CA GLY A 118 -6.63 19.58 6.93
C GLY A 118 -6.48 19.39 5.41
N THR A 119 -7.56 19.06 4.75
CA THR A 119 -7.60 18.81 3.30
C THR A 119 -8.94 19.21 2.73
N CYS A 120 -8.97 19.60 1.45
CA CYS A 120 -10.19 19.93 0.70
C CYS A 120 -11.13 20.91 1.43
N GLY A 121 -10.58 21.88 2.17
CA GLY A 121 -11.36 22.87 2.92
C GLY A 121 -11.87 22.40 4.27
N HIS A 122 -11.54 21.19 4.70
CA HIS A 122 -11.85 20.67 6.03
C HIS A 122 -10.75 21.01 7.04
N ALA A 123 -11.14 21.12 8.32
CA ALA A 123 -10.23 21.37 9.44
C ALA A 123 -9.18 20.26 9.61
N PRO A 124 -8.03 20.58 10.24
CA PRO A 124 -7.03 19.57 10.59
C PRO A 124 -7.62 18.42 11.41
N TRP A 125 -7.23 17.19 11.09
CA TRP A 125 -7.68 16.04 11.87
C TRP A 125 -7.22 16.07 13.33
N SER A 126 -6.10 16.75 13.63
CA SER A 126 -5.61 16.95 14.98
C SER A 126 -6.59 17.75 15.88
N GLU A 127 -7.50 18.52 15.29
CA GLU A 127 -8.48 19.30 16.02
C GLU A 127 -9.77 18.49 16.32
N PHE A 128 -9.91 17.32 15.70
CA PHE A 128 -11.13 16.49 15.79
C PHE A 128 -11.47 16.12 17.24
N SER A 129 -10.49 15.66 17.99
CA SER A 129 -10.68 15.25 19.40
C SER A 129 -11.24 16.37 20.27
N ALA A 130 -10.74 17.59 20.10
CA ALA A 130 -11.22 18.74 20.86
C ALA A 130 -12.64 19.16 20.48
N ALA A 131 -13.04 18.94 19.23
CA ALA A 131 -14.37 19.27 18.74
C ALA A 131 -15.41 18.17 19.04
N HIS A 132 -15.00 16.95 19.44
CA HIS A 132 -15.85 15.78 19.58
C HIS A 132 -15.62 15.05 20.93
N ASP A 133 -15.62 15.78 22.04
CA ASP A 133 -15.59 15.27 23.41
C ASP A 133 -14.45 14.25 23.70
N GLY A 134 -13.31 14.44 23.07
CA GLY A 134 -12.14 13.56 23.24
C GLY A 134 -12.15 12.32 22.33
N ALA A 135 -13.08 12.23 21.38
CA ALA A 135 -13.11 11.14 20.42
C ALA A 135 -11.80 11.09 19.58
N ARG A 136 -11.37 9.90 19.24
CA ARG A 136 -10.13 9.70 18.47
C ARG A 136 -10.38 9.73 16.98
N VAL A 137 -9.39 10.24 16.24
CA VAL A 137 -9.30 10.00 14.80
C VAL A 137 -8.91 8.55 14.58
N LYS A 138 -9.54 7.90 13.61
CA LYS A 138 -9.38 6.49 13.28
C LYS A 138 -9.10 6.29 11.81
N PHE A 139 -8.41 5.20 11.52
CA PHE A 139 -8.09 4.78 10.16
C PHE A 139 -8.39 3.30 9.99
N LEU A 140 -9.10 2.93 8.93
CA LEU A 140 -9.40 1.53 8.66
C LEU A 140 -8.18 0.83 8.09
N CYS A 141 -7.89 -0.34 8.62
CA CYS A 141 -6.71 -1.14 8.33
C CYS A 141 -7.12 -2.54 7.86
N PRO A 142 -7.35 -2.75 6.55
CA PRO A 142 -7.63 -4.09 6.04
C PRO A 142 -6.48 -5.05 6.38
N ALA A 143 -6.81 -6.15 7.07
CA ALA A 143 -5.86 -7.14 7.56
C ALA A 143 -6.25 -8.57 7.12
N PRO A 144 -5.28 -9.37 6.66
CA PRO A 144 -3.85 -9.11 6.52
C PRO A 144 -3.54 -7.97 5.55
N GLY A 145 -2.60 -7.07 5.91
CA GLY A 145 -2.23 -5.90 5.13
C GLY A 145 -0.76 -5.53 5.34
N TYR A 146 -0.32 -4.44 4.71
CA TYR A 146 1.06 -4.01 4.83
C TYR A 146 1.25 -3.20 6.13
N ASP A 147 1.95 -3.80 7.08
CA ASP A 147 2.13 -3.29 8.44
C ASP A 147 2.77 -1.90 8.52
N ARG A 148 3.57 -1.52 7.50
CA ARG A 148 4.21 -0.19 7.44
C ARG A 148 3.21 0.94 7.28
N HIS A 149 2.10 0.71 6.57
CA HIS A 149 1.00 1.66 6.49
C HIS A 149 0.39 1.90 7.88
N PHE A 150 0.19 0.84 8.64
CA PHE A 150 -0.38 0.94 10.00
C PHE A 150 0.52 1.73 10.94
N GLY A 151 1.86 1.56 10.79
CA GLY A 151 2.85 2.33 11.53
C GLY A 151 2.75 3.84 11.28
N ILE A 152 2.45 4.28 10.04
CA ILE A 152 2.28 5.70 9.72
C ILE A 152 1.16 6.33 10.56
N THR A 153 0.01 5.66 10.64
CA THR A 153 -1.13 6.16 11.41
C THR A 153 -0.88 6.09 12.91
N GLU A 154 -0.20 5.04 13.40
CA GLU A 154 0.17 4.90 14.82
C GLU A 154 1.14 6.02 15.25
N ASP A 155 2.16 6.33 14.47
CA ASP A 155 3.13 7.38 14.76
C ASP A 155 2.49 8.77 14.87
N LEU A 156 1.40 9.00 14.17
CA LEU A 156 0.59 10.23 14.25
C LEU A 156 -0.48 10.20 15.36
N GLY A 157 -0.57 9.11 16.14
CA GLY A 157 -1.56 8.95 17.21
C GLY A 157 -2.98 8.65 16.72
N ILE A 158 -3.12 8.26 15.46
CA ILE A 158 -4.38 7.83 14.84
C ILE A 158 -4.65 6.37 15.22
N GLU A 159 -5.86 6.07 15.63
CA GLU A 159 -6.26 4.71 16.01
C GLU A 159 -6.49 3.83 14.79
N ASN A 160 -5.78 2.71 14.70
CA ASN A 160 -5.97 1.71 13.67
C ASN A 160 -7.15 0.80 13.99
N VAL A 161 -8.14 0.76 13.10
CA VAL A 161 -9.31 -0.12 13.20
C VAL A 161 -9.17 -1.24 12.17
N PRO A 162 -8.91 -2.48 12.59
CA PRO A 162 -8.77 -3.58 11.67
C PRO A 162 -10.10 -3.89 10.96
N VAL A 163 -10.01 -4.18 9.66
CA VAL A 163 -11.12 -4.65 8.82
C VAL A 163 -10.67 -5.95 8.14
N ARG A 164 -11.58 -6.91 8.04
CA ARG A 164 -11.28 -8.19 7.41
C ARG A 164 -10.97 -8.03 5.92
N MET A 165 -9.83 -8.59 5.45
CA MET A 165 -9.57 -8.79 4.04
C MET A 165 -10.28 -10.03 3.51
N THR A 166 -10.76 -9.94 2.28
CA THR A 166 -11.32 -11.05 1.47
C THR A 166 -10.53 -11.17 0.18
N GLU A 167 -10.78 -12.20 -0.59
CA GLU A 167 -10.17 -12.38 -1.93
C GLU A 167 -10.53 -11.25 -2.93
N ASN A 168 -11.57 -10.47 -2.63
CA ASN A 168 -12.05 -9.35 -3.45
C ASN A 168 -11.69 -7.97 -2.88
N GLY A 169 -10.85 -7.91 -1.84
CA GLY A 169 -10.49 -6.70 -1.12
C GLY A 169 -11.07 -6.65 0.29
N PRO A 170 -11.14 -5.49 0.96
CA PRO A 170 -11.73 -5.36 2.29
C PRO A 170 -13.21 -5.76 2.29
N ASP A 171 -13.69 -6.26 3.42
CA ASP A 171 -15.11 -6.51 3.64
C ASP A 171 -15.89 -5.19 3.62
N MET A 172 -16.49 -4.89 2.48
CA MET A 172 -17.14 -3.60 2.25
C MET A 172 -18.38 -3.39 3.09
N ASP A 173 -19.08 -4.45 3.50
CA ASP A 173 -20.24 -4.32 4.39
C ASP A 173 -19.77 -3.86 5.78
N GLU A 174 -18.63 -4.36 6.24
CA GLU A 174 -18.00 -3.91 7.47
C GLU A 174 -17.49 -2.47 7.35
N VAL A 175 -16.78 -2.14 6.26
CA VAL A 175 -16.24 -0.80 5.98
C VAL A 175 -17.37 0.24 6.03
N GLU A 176 -18.44 0.05 5.24
CA GLU A 176 -19.54 1.00 5.14
C GLU A 176 -20.28 1.16 6.46
N ARG A 177 -20.48 0.06 7.18
CA ARG A 177 -21.11 0.08 8.51
C ARG A 177 -20.27 0.89 9.51
N LEU A 178 -18.96 0.72 9.52
CA LEU A 178 -18.05 1.44 10.42
C LEU A 178 -18.03 2.93 10.09
N VAL A 179 -17.85 3.29 8.81
CA VAL A 179 -17.83 4.68 8.36
C VAL A 179 -19.15 5.41 8.65
N ALA A 180 -20.28 4.74 8.45
CA ALA A 180 -21.59 5.32 8.76
C ALA A 180 -21.85 5.53 10.26
N ALA A 181 -21.15 4.80 11.13
CA ALA A 181 -21.35 4.83 12.57
C ALA A 181 -20.36 5.74 13.32
N ASP A 182 -19.26 6.15 12.70
CA ASP A 182 -18.17 6.83 13.40
C ASP A 182 -17.50 7.89 12.52
N GLU A 183 -17.79 9.14 12.81
CA GLU A 183 -17.20 10.32 12.15
C GLU A 183 -15.68 10.46 12.39
N GLY A 184 -15.12 9.78 13.38
CA GLY A 184 -13.70 9.73 13.65
C GLY A 184 -12.90 8.97 12.60
N ILE A 185 -13.55 8.13 11.79
CA ILE A 185 -12.89 7.41 10.69
C ILE A 185 -12.61 8.37 9.53
N LYS A 186 -11.33 8.66 9.28
CA LYS A 186 -10.88 9.64 8.28
C LYS A 186 -10.27 9.02 7.03
N GLY A 187 -10.01 7.73 7.04
CA GLY A 187 -9.44 7.07 5.88
C GLY A 187 -9.35 5.56 6.02
N ILE A 188 -8.88 4.95 4.95
CA ILE A 188 -8.62 3.51 4.84
C ILE A 188 -7.35 3.26 4.05
N TRP A 189 -6.48 2.38 4.54
CA TRP A 189 -5.33 1.93 3.77
C TRP A 189 -5.76 0.93 2.69
N CYS A 190 -5.38 1.20 1.44
CA CYS A 190 -5.74 0.35 0.31
C CYS A 190 -4.51 0.00 -0.53
N VAL A 191 -4.37 -1.29 -0.87
CA VAL A 191 -3.45 -1.79 -1.89
C VAL A 191 -4.28 -2.57 -2.91
N PRO A 192 -4.92 -1.89 -3.88
CA PRO A 192 -5.97 -2.50 -4.71
C PRO A 192 -5.48 -3.58 -5.68
N LYS A 193 -4.19 -3.57 -6.03
CA LYS A 193 -3.60 -4.59 -6.92
C LYS A 193 -2.45 -5.28 -6.20
N TYR A 194 -2.49 -6.62 -6.20
CA TYR A 194 -1.42 -7.45 -5.63
C TYR A 194 -1.12 -7.10 -4.18
N SER A 195 -2.17 -7.02 -3.35
CA SER A 195 -2.10 -6.62 -1.94
C SER A 195 -1.00 -7.34 -1.18
N ASN A 196 -0.23 -6.60 -0.40
CA ASN A 196 0.80 -7.17 0.46
C ASN A 196 0.21 -7.48 1.85
N PRO A 197 0.30 -8.71 2.41
CA PRO A 197 1.10 -9.84 1.91
C PRO A 197 0.33 -10.86 1.05
N THR A 198 -0.97 -10.73 0.85
CA THR A 198 -1.84 -11.80 0.34
C THR A 198 -1.76 -11.99 -1.18
N GLY A 199 -1.39 -10.93 -1.92
CA GLY A 199 -1.39 -10.91 -3.39
C GLY A 199 -2.77 -10.67 -4.02
N ASP A 200 -3.81 -10.46 -3.22
CA ASP A 200 -5.17 -10.24 -3.69
C ASP A 200 -5.29 -8.95 -4.51
N THR A 201 -6.21 -8.97 -5.46
CA THR A 201 -6.59 -7.79 -6.25
C THR A 201 -8.06 -7.48 -5.98
N TYR A 202 -8.35 -6.22 -5.65
CA TYR A 202 -9.72 -5.79 -5.36
C TYR A 202 -10.60 -5.95 -6.59
N SER A 203 -11.83 -6.40 -6.38
CA SER A 203 -12.82 -6.44 -7.45
C SER A 203 -13.25 -5.03 -7.86
N ASP A 204 -13.73 -4.89 -9.09
CA ASP A 204 -14.32 -3.64 -9.57
C ASP A 204 -15.47 -3.17 -8.67
N GLU A 205 -16.24 -4.10 -8.11
CA GLU A 205 -17.32 -3.79 -7.18
C GLU A 205 -16.78 -3.15 -5.89
N THR A 206 -15.74 -3.74 -5.29
CA THR A 206 -15.07 -3.18 -4.12
C THR A 206 -14.56 -1.77 -4.39
N VAL A 207 -13.90 -1.56 -5.55
CA VAL A 207 -13.38 -0.22 -5.91
C VAL A 207 -14.53 0.78 -6.09
N ARG A 208 -15.63 0.39 -6.76
CA ARG A 208 -16.80 1.28 -6.90
C ARG A 208 -17.42 1.64 -5.56
N ARG A 209 -17.57 0.68 -4.65
CA ARG A 209 -18.10 0.93 -3.31
C ARG A 209 -17.19 1.89 -2.53
N LEU A 210 -15.86 1.66 -2.53
CA LEU A 210 -14.89 2.56 -1.89
C LEU A 210 -15.00 4.00 -2.43
N THR A 211 -15.08 4.17 -3.75
CA THR A 211 -15.08 5.49 -4.39
C THR A 211 -16.43 6.21 -4.35
N SER A 212 -17.52 5.51 -4.08
CA SER A 212 -18.87 6.07 -4.00
C SER A 212 -19.37 6.30 -2.58
N MET A 213 -18.59 5.91 -1.56
CA MET A 213 -18.95 6.18 -0.16
C MET A 213 -19.13 7.68 0.07
N LYS A 214 -20.22 8.01 0.75
CA LYS A 214 -20.46 9.36 1.27
C LYS A 214 -20.01 9.37 2.73
N THR A 215 -19.10 10.25 3.03
CA THR A 215 -18.56 10.50 4.39
C THR A 215 -19.04 11.86 4.89
#